data_1fabebb36e81e43a1e2f63fbbb392906
#
_entry.id   1fabebb36e81e43a1e2f63fbbb392906
#
_cell.length_a   1.000
_cell.length_b   1.000
_cell.length_c   1.000
_cell.angle_alpha   90.00
_cell.angle_beta   90.00
_cell.angle_gamma   90.00
#
_symmetry.space_group_name_H-M   'P 1'
#
loop_
_entity.id
_entity.type
_entity.pdbx_description
1 polymer ?
#
loop_
_entity_poly.entity_id
_entity_poly.type
_entity_poly.pdbx_seq_one_letter_code
_entity_poly.pdbx_strand_id
1 'polypeptide(L)'
;MLVLSFTCLLQEVAPDHTVKLDRVGPDIPIVRRHGSSFRRLTLIGSDGSQRHFIVQTSLTPNARSDERMLQLFRVLNKMFDKHKESRQRHLAIHTPIIIPVWSQVKYLPFFHT
;
A
#
# COMPACT_ATOMS: atom_id res chain seq x y z
N MET A 1 -17.19 16.01 0.31
CA MET A 1 -15.73 16.22 0.19
C MET A 1 -15.05 15.10 0.97
N LEU A 2 -14.65 14.03 0.30
CA LEU A 2 -13.98 12.88 0.90
C LEU A 2 -12.51 13.26 1.13
N VAL A 3 -12.17 13.65 2.34
CA VAL A 3 -10.79 13.79 2.77
C VAL A 3 -10.26 12.38 3.03
N LEU A 4 -9.70 11.74 1.99
CA LEU A 4 -8.88 10.56 2.19
C LEU A 4 -7.57 11.00 2.84
N SER A 5 -7.61 11.16 4.15
CA SER A 5 -6.40 11.32 4.95
C SER A 5 -5.66 10.00 4.91
N PHE A 6 -4.61 9.91 4.10
CA PHE A 6 -3.67 8.79 4.09
C PHE A 6 -2.82 8.83 5.36
N THR A 7 -3.45 8.66 6.49
CA THR A 7 -2.72 8.34 7.72
C THR A 7 -2.31 6.89 7.62
N CYS A 8 -1.10 6.65 7.16
CA CYS A 8 -0.46 5.36 7.31
C CYS A 8 -0.40 5.06 8.82
N LEU A 9 -1.29 4.20 9.26
CA LEU A 9 -1.32 3.69 10.63
C LEU A 9 0.06 3.16 11.00
N LEU A 10 0.71 3.82 11.97
CA LEU A 10 1.94 3.47 12.69
C LEU A 10 3.26 4.12 12.24
N GLN A 11 3.23 5.20 11.50
CA GLN A 11 4.37 6.09 11.49
C GLN A 11 3.86 7.46 11.91
N GLU A 12 4.34 7.99 13.04
CA GLU A 12 4.15 9.40 13.39
C GLU A 12 4.82 10.23 12.28
N VAL A 13 4.01 10.54 11.27
CA VAL A 13 4.44 11.45 10.21
C VAL A 13 4.31 12.84 10.79
N ALA A 14 5.42 13.57 10.86
CA ALA A 14 5.40 14.96 11.24
C ALA A 14 4.35 15.70 10.37
N PRO A 15 3.47 16.51 10.98
CA PRO A 15 2.32 17.11 10.29
C PRO A 15 2.70 17.98 9.08
N ASP A 16 3.93 18.46 9.02
CA ASP A 16 4.41 19.37 7.98
C ASP A 16 4.77 18.70 6.65
N HIS A 17 4.81 17.36 6.59
CA HIS A 17 5.18 16.60 5.38
C HIS A 17 4.04 15.75 4.82
N THR A 18 2.79 16.03 5.20
CA THR A 18 1.66 15.25 4.72
C THR A 18 1.26 15.70 3.33
N VAL A 19 1.57 14.88 2.32
CA VAL A 19 1.10 15.10 0.95
C VAL A 19 -0.38 14.74 0.88
N LYS A 20 -1.21 15.70 0.54
CA LYS A 20 -2.66 15.50 0.35
C LYS A 20 -2.92 14.98 -1.05
N LEU A 21 -3.98 14.17 -1.20
CA LEU A 21 -4.45 13.77 -2.51
C LEU A 21 -5.09 14.99 -3.21
N ASP A 22 -4.55 15.39 -4.36
CA ASP A 22 -5.09 16.45 -5.19
C ASP A 22 -6.12 15.89 -6.17
N ARG A 23 -5.72 14.96 -7.01
CA ARG A 23 -6.59 14.38 -8.05
C ARG A 23 -6.18 12.97 -8.43
N VAL A 24 -7.10 12.30 -9.10
CA VAL A 24 -6.87 11.01 -9.75
C VAL A 24 -6.44 11.27 -11.20
N GLY A 25 -5.46 10.51 -11.67
CA GLY A 25 -5.04 10.60 -13.07
C GLY A 25 -6.18 10.26 -14.03
N PRO A 26 -6.22 10.89 -15.21
CA PRO A 26 -7.32 10.72 -16.15
C PRO A 26 -7.40 9.32 -16.75
N ASP A 27 -6.27 8.62 -16.82
CA ASP A 27 -6.16 7.31 -17.47
C ASP A 27 -6.08 6.17 -16.46
N ILE A 28 -6.83 5.10 -16.73
CA ILE A 28 -6.80 3.86 -15.96
C ILE A 28 -6.38 2.72 -16.90
N PRO A 29 -5.08 2.62 -17.23
CA PRO A 29 -4.59 1.60 -18.13
C PRO A 29 -4.70 0.20 -17.51
N ILE A 30 -4.95 -0.78 -18.37
CA ILE A 30 -4.92 -2.19 -18.02
C ILE A 30 -3.47 -2.67 -18.15
N VAL A 31 -2.92 -3.14 -17.04
CA VAL A 31 -1.58 -3.73 -16.98
C VAL A 31 -1.72 -5.24 -16.89
N ARG A 32 -1.00 -5.96 -17.76
CA ARG A 32 -0.93 -7.41 -17.74
C ARG A 32 0.35 -7.86 -17.07
N ARG A 33 0.23 -8.72 -16.07
CA ARG A 33 1.38 -9.27 -15.34
C ARG A 33 1.10 -10.72 -14.95
N HIS A 34 2.02 -11.61 -15.26
CA HIS A 34 1.93 -13.05 -14.94
C HIS A 34 0.57 -13.68 -15.32
N GLY A 35 0.07 -13.38 -16.50
CA GLY A 35 -1.21 -13.93 -16.98
C GLY A 35 -2.47 -13.27 -16.41
N SER A 36 -2.33 -12.32 -15.49
CA SER A 36 -3.44 -11.57 -14.90
C SER A 36 -3.49 -10.14 -15.42
N SER A 37 -4.68 -9.59 -15.52
CA SER A 37 -4.92 -8.19 -15.92
C SER A 37 -5.35 -7.38 -14.73
N PHE A 38 -4.70 -6.25 -14.51
CA PHE A 38 -4.97 -5.33 -13.40
C PHE A 38 -5.23 -3.93 -13.94
N ARG A 39 -6.08 -3.18 -13.25
CA ARG A 39 -6.27 -1.75 -13.52
C ARG A 39 -5.27 -0.95 -12.69
N ARG A 40 -4.50 -0.10 -13.35
CA ARG A 40 -3.57 0.81 -12.68
C ARG A 40 -4.22 2.16 -12.46
N LEU A 41 -4.27 2.59 -11.22
CA LEU A 41 -4.73 3.91 -10.82
C LEU A 41 -3.53 4.80 -10.51
N THR A 42 -3.55 6.03 -10.99
CA THR A 42 -2.53 7.02 -10.66
C THR A 42 -3.16 8.06 -9.73
N LEU A 43 -2.56 8.24 -8.56
CA LEU A 43 -2.92 9.29 -7.62
C LEU A 43 -1.89 10.41 -7.71
N ILE A 44 -2.35 11.65 -7.79
CA ILE A 44 -1.52 12.85 -7.88
C ILE A 44 -1.64 13.60 -6.56
N GLY A 45 -0.50 13.84 -5.93
CA GLY A 45 -0.42 14.58 -4.67
C GLY A 45 -0.45 16.09 -4.88
N SER A 46 -0.70 16.81 -3.80
CA SER A 46 -0.67 18.29 -3.78
C SER A 46 0.71 18.88 -4.09
N ASP A 47 1.75 18.07 -3.98
CA ASP A 47 3.13 18.39 -4.33
C ASP A 47 3.49 18.02 -5.79
N GLY A 48 2.52 17.57 -6.58
CA GLY A 48 2.72 17.08 -7.95
C GLY A 48 3.27 15.65 -8.05
N SER A 49 3.56 14.98 -6.92
CA SER A 49 4.05 13.61 -6.93
C SER A 49 3.01 12.64 -7.48
N GLN A 50 3.45 11.69 -8.30
CA GLN A 50 2.58 10.65 -8.85
C GLN A 50 2.86 9.32 -8.16
N ARG A 51 1.81 8.67 -7.73
CA ARG A 51 1.86 7.32 -7.13
C ARG A 51 0.92 6.39 -7.86
N HIS A 52 1.45 5.25 -8.26
CA HIS A 52 0.70 4.24 -9.01
C HIS A 52 0.24 3.13 -8.08
N PHE A 53 -1.01 2.74 -8.24
CA PHE A 53 -1.64 1.65 -7.49
C PHE A 53 -2.31 0.67 -8.45
N ILE A 54 -2.31 -0.60 -8.07
CA ILE A 54 -3.12 -1.62 -8.71
C ILE A 54 -4.44 -1.71 -7.96
N VAL A 55 -5.54 -1.69 -8.70
CA VAL A 55 -6.87 -1.96 -8.17
C VAL A 55 -7.13 -3.45 -8.26
N GLN A 56 -7.24 -4.09 -7.13
CA GLN A 56 -7.60 -5.50 -7.04
C GLN A 56 -9.00 -5.66 -6.49
N THR A 57 -9.81 -6.42 -7.19
CA THR A 57 -11.15 -6.82 -6.75
C THR A 57 -11.11 -8.27 -6.30
N SER A 58 -11.59 -8.56 -5.11
CA SER A 58 -11.73 -9.93 -4.61
C SER A 58 -13.17 -10.38 -4.75
N LEU A 59 -13.37 -11.54 -5.36
CA LEU A 59 -14.69 -12.16 -5.48
C LEU A 59 -15.16 -12.85 -4.19
N THR A 60 -14.24 -13.03 -3.24
CA THR A 60 -14.52 -13.72 -1.98
C THR A 60 -14.59 -12.73 -0.81
N PRO A 61 -15.54 -12.89 0.12
CA PRO A 61 -15.65 -12.03 1.30
C PRO A 61 -14.47 -12.12 2.26
N ASN A 62 -13.57 -13.09 2.08
CA ASN A 62 -12.39 -13.31 2.94
C ASN A 62 -11.17 -12.45 2.55
N ALA A 63 -11.41 -11.29 1.96
CA ALA A 63 -10.37 -10.37 1.53
C ALA A 63 -9.45 -9.83 2.64
N ARG A 64 -9.77 -10.11 3.91
CA ARG A 64 -8.97 -9.67 5.07
C ARG A 64 -7.79 -10.59 5.42
N SER A 65 -7.66 -11.76 4.77
CA SER A 65 -6.55 -12.67 5.02
C SER A 65 -5.20 -12.02 4.72
N ASP A 66 -5.11 -11.28 3.63
CA ASP A 66 -3.88 -10.58 3.22
C ASP A 66 -3.50 -9.47 4.19
N GLU A 67 -4.50 -8.72 4.69
CA GLU A 67 -4.28 -7.68 5.69
C GLU A 67 -3.75 -8.25 7.01
N ARG A 68 -4.30 -9.39 7.45
CA ARG A 68 -3.83 -10.10 8.65
C ARG A 68 -2.40 -10.63 8.47
N MET A 69 -2.08 -11.16 7.30
CA MET A 69 -0.72 -11.60 6.97
C MET A 69 0.27 -10.44 7.02
N LEU A 70 -0.09 -9.28 6.48
CA LEU A 70 0.74 -8.09 6.55
C LEU A 70 0.90 -7.57 7.98
N GLN A 71 -0.14 -7.66 8.80
CA GLN A 71 -0.03 -7.34 10.23
C GLN A 71 0.97 -8.26 10.93
N LEU A 72 0.92 -9.57 10.65
CA LEU A 72 1.89 -10.53 11.16
C LEU A 72 3.32 -10.16 10.72
N PHE A 73 3.53 -9.85 9.44
CA PHE A 73 4.84 -9.46 8.93
C PHE A 73 5.38 -8.19 9.60
N ARG A 74 4.51 -7.22 9.90
CA ARG A 74 4.91 -6.03 10.66
C ARG A 74 5.35 -6.37 12.09
N VAL A 75 4.65 -7.30 12.74
CA VAL A 75 5.05 -7.77 14.08
C VAL A 75 6.39 -8.49 14.01
N LEU A 76 6.58 -9.37 13.02
CA LEU A 76 7.86 -10.07 12.81
C LEU A 76 9.01 -9.08 12.55
N ASN A 77 8.80 -8.05 11.73
CA ASN A 77 9.80 -7.02 11.51
C ASN A 77 10.19 -6.30 12.81
N LYS A 78 9.22 -5.97 13.66
CA LYS A 78 9.51 -5.40 14.99
C LYS A 78 10.31 -6.36 15.89
N MET A 79 10.08 -7.66 15.77
CA MET A 79 10.88 -8.65 16.50
C MET A 79 12.30 -8.74 15.93
N PHE A 80 12.47 -8.70 14.61
CA PHE A 80 13.79 -8.70 13.97
C PHE A 80 14.60 -7.46 14.36
N ASP A 81 13.97 -6.30 14.48
CA ASP A 81 14.63 -5.06 14.93
C ASP A 81 15.10 -5.13 16.40
N LYS A 82 14.37 -5.85 17.24
CA LYS A 82 14.74 -6.03 18.65
C LYS A 82 15.87 -7.04 18.83
N HIS A 83 15.95 -8.05 17.97
CA HIS A 83 16.94 -9.11 18.11
C HIS A 83 18.27 -8.69 17.47
N LYS A 84 19.37 -8.71 18.26
CA LYS A 84 20.67 -8.19 17.85
C LYS A 84 21.20 -8.80 16.55
N GLU A 85 21.13 -10.11 16.39
CA GLU A 85 21.65 -10.81 15.22
C GLU A 85 20.83 -10.52 13.95
N SER A 86 19.50 -10.49 14.08
CA SER A 86 18.60 -10.16 12.97
C SER A 86 18.81 -8.74 12.49
N ARG A 87 19.00 -7.81 13.41
CA ARG A 87 19.29 -6.41 13.11
C ARG A 87 20.64 -6.23 12.42
N GLN A 88 21.67 -6.95 12.87
CA GLN A 88 22.99 -6.91 12.24
C GLN A 88 22.97 -7.43 10.79
N ARG A 89 22.08 -8.39 10.51
CA ARG A 89 21.89 -8.96 9.16
C ARG A 89 20.87 -8.19 8.32
N HIS A 90 20.28 -7.12 8.85
CA HIS A 90 19.22 -6.32 8.20
C HIS A 90 18.04 -7.18 7.71
N LEU A 91 17.63 -8.17 8.52
CA LEU A 91 16.51 -9.02 8.18
C LEU A 91 15.20 -8.23 8.27
N ALA A 92 14.52 -8.13 7.14
CA ALA A 92 13.21 -7.49 7.05
C ALA A 92 12.35 -8.18 6.00
N ILE A 93 11.06 -8.33 6.29
CA ILE A 93 10.07 -8.78 5.33
C ILE A 93 9.46 -7.54 4.68
N HIS A 94 9.48 -7.48 3.36
CA HIS A 94 8.83 -6.38 2.65
C HIS A 94 7.32 -6.42 2.88
N THR A 95 6.78 -5.34 3.43
CA THR A 95 5.34 -5.21 3.70
C THR A 95 4.77 -4.09 2.83
N PRO A 96 4.11 -4.42 1.70
CA PRO A 96 3.46 -3.41 0.87
C PRO A 96 2.30 -2.76 1.63
N ILE A 97 2.00 -1.52 1.27
CA ILE A 97 0.83 -0.82 1.80
C ILE A 97 -0.39 -1.29 1.02
N ILE A 98 -1.35 -1.89 1.70
CA ILE A 98 -2.65 -2.23 1.11
C ILE A 98 -3.67 -1.24 1.66
N ILE A 99 -4.41 -0.59 0.76
CA ILE A 99 -5.45 0.36 1.13
C ILE A 99 -6.79 -0.30 0.84
N PRO A 100 -7.52 -0.74 1.87
CA PRO A 100 -8.87 -1.25 1.69
C PRO A 100 -9.81 -0.06 1.43
N VAL A 101 -10.48 -0.06 0.28
CA VAL A 101 -11.45 0.97 -0.09
C VAL A 101 -12.87 0.50 0.16
N TRP A 102 -13.11 -0.78 -0.07
CA TRP A 102 -14.39 -1.45 0.13
C TRP A 102 -14.14 -2.91 0.55
N SER A 103 -15.17 -3.61 0.99
CA SER A 103 -15.03 -5.01 1.41
C SER A 103 -14.37 -5.94 0.39
N GLN A 104 -14.49 -5.61 -0.88
CA GLN A 104 -13.95 -6.39 -2.00
C GLN A 104 -12.92 -5.66 -2.88
N VAL A 105 -12.60 -4.39 -2.57
CA VAL A 105 -11.70 -3.55 -3.38
C VAL A 105 -10.52 -3.09 -2.57
N LYS A 106 -9.33 -3.35 -3.06
CA LYS A 106 -8.06 -2.97 -2.43
C LYS A 106 -7.17 -2.25 -3.44
N TYR A 107 -6.38 -1.30 -2.97
CA TYR A 107 -5.30 -0.69 -3.71
C TYR A 107 -3.96 -1.23 -3.23
N LEU A 108 -3.14 -1.69 -4.15
CA LEU A 108 -1.78 -2.15 -3.88
C LEU A 108 -0.79 -1.23 -4.61
N PRO A 109 0.34 -0.88 -3.99
CA PRO A 109 1.35 -0.07 -4.66
C PRO A 109 1.89 -0.82 -5.88
N PHE A 110 2.05 -0.09 -6.97
CA PHE A 110 2.61 -0.61 -8.20
C PHE A 110 4.09 -0.21 -8.28
N PHE A 111 4.97 -1.20 -8.17
CA PHE A 111 6.40 -0.99 -8.35
C PHE A 111 6.78 -1.37 -9.79
N HIS A 112 7.42 -0.44 -10.48
CA HIS A 112 8.15 -0.76 -11.70
C HIS A 112 9.41 -1.54 -11.29
N THR A 113 9.50 -2.78 -11.68
CA THR A 113 10.76 -3.55 -11.71
C THR A 113 11.39 -3.41 -13.06
#